data_66fa4a0181858aeee6e50f1221b28aa9
#
_entry.id   66fa4a0181858aeee6e50f1221b28aa9
#
_cell.length_a   1.000
_cell.length_b   1.000
_cell.length_c   1.000
_cell.angle_alpha   90.00
_cell.angle_beta   90.00
_cell.angle_gamma   90.00
#
_symmetry.space_group_name_H-M   'P 1'
#
loop_
_entity.id
_entity.type
_entity.pdbx_description
1 polymer ?
#
loop_
_entity_poly.entity_id
_entity_poly.type
_entity_poly.pdbx_seq_one_letter_code
_entity_poly.pdbx_strand_id
1 'polypeptide(L)'
;LLIFAVSVSVISGCTVTNYNKPVEKYTGPYAEVDGVYSGTDDLGRVLTEKEETTDSERSVGIFYFLWIGTDAGGNFKSNYGPYDNSLIIQKFKEQYPEGTTLTPAIWEKLGGAYIGEQAYWGKPLFDYYTSSDEWVYRKHCQMLTDAGVDYIVFDTTNGLVYEQNVRTLISVWYEYLEAGYDVPKLAFYTHSDASNTMYKIYSSFYNNANLKKRYPRLDELWYRWSYDGSNKPLIIGSANLEATATSATKRNWKKVTDYFTIRSYVWPNDVGSADLQNGFPWMEFSRLYSYSAIYGKSGEAVINVSAAQHYPSVRFSASWYSEPDKVNRTRSFLCNDIFARLNPAAGINVKDENAYLYGYNFADQWNFALSNNFRSDIKSIFVTGWNEWVASRQPTSGSQVVFVDAADVNNSRDIEPMEGGFGDNYYMQLINGIRRFKGTQNRVYVGDKTTIDILGSFDQWNDAK
;
A
#
# COMPACT_ATOMS: atom_id res chain seq x y z
N LEU A 1 64.59 -16.89 -33.99
CA LEU A 1 63.43 -17.47 -33.26
C LEU A 1 63.19 -16.62 -32.00
N LEU A 2 62.27 -15.70 -32.08
CA LEU A 2 61.81 -14.92 -30.90
C LEU A 2 60.68 -15.70 -30.22
N ILE A 3 60.93 -16.10 -29.00
CA ILE A 3 59.89 -16.67 -28.13
C ILE A 3 59.19 -15.55 -27.38
N PHE A 4 57.92 -15.28 -27.70
CA PHE A 4 57.04 -14.42 -26.88
C PHE A 4 56.55 -15.21 -25.68
N ALA A 5 56.99 -14.85 -24.51
CA ALA A 5 56.40 -15.33 -23.27
C ALA A 5 55.12 -14.52 -22.98
N VAL A 6 53.97 -15.17 -23.12
CA VAL A 6 52.68 -14.62 -22.66
C VAL A 6 52.57 -14.87 -21.16
N SER A 7 52.70 -13.82 -20.39
CA SER A 7 52.38 -13.85 -18.95
C SER A 7 50.89 -13.91 -18.79
N VAL A 8 50.36 -15.06 -18.37
CA VAL A 8 48.99 -15.22 -17.93
C VAL A 8 48.92 -14.64 -16.52
N SER A 9 48.35 -13.45 -16.40
CA SER A 9 47.96 -12.89 -15.10
C SER A 9 46.79 -13.71 -14.59
N VAL A 10 47.00 -14.50 -13.58
CA VAL A 10 45.98 -15.20 -12.82
C VAL A 10 45.18 -14.13 -12.09
N ILE A 11 43.93 -13.90 -12.54
CA ILE A 11 42.97 -13.10 -11.77
C ILE A 11 42.65 -13.90 -10.51
N SER A 12 43.27 -13.45 -9.43
CA SER A 12 43.09 -14.00 -8.10
C SER A 12 41.66 -13.74 -7.62
N GLY A 13 40.91 -14.84 -7.48
CA GLY A 13 39.94 -15.05 -6.46
C GLY A 13 38.79 -14.07 -6.31
N CYS A 14 37.71 -14.33 -7.03
CA CYS A 14 36.39 -14.14 -6.36
C CYS A 14 36.40 -15.03 -5.12
N THR A 15 36.56 -14.44 -3.95
CA THR A 15 36.28 -15.11 -2.70
C THR A 15 34.77 -15.40 -2.69
N VAL A 16 34.45 -16.68 -2.90
CA VAL A 16 33.08 -17.16 -2.65
C VAL A 16 32.80 -16.86 -1.18
N THR A 17 31.95 -15.87 -0.96
CA THR A 17 31.48 -15.52 0.38
C THR A 17 30.79 -16.77 0.91
N ASN A 18 31.34 -17.33 1.98
CA ASN A 18 30.78 -18.52 2.60
C ASN A 18 29.51 -18.10 3.35
N TYR A 19 28.34 -18.24 2.71
CA TYR A 19 27.02 -17.92 3.26
C TYR A 19 26.66 -18.70 4.54
N ASN A 20 27.47 -19.67 4.94
CA ASN A 20 27.30 -20.45 6.18
C ASN A 20 28.07 -19.87 7.40
N LYS A 21 28.81 -18.78 7.25
CA LYS A 21 29.28 -18.07 8.43
C LYS A 21 28.08 -17.40 9.11
N PRO A 22 27.87 -17.60 10.42
CA PRO A 22 26.95 -16.76 11.18
C PRO A 22 27.36 -15.31 10.91
N VAL A 23 26.42 -14.51 10.41
CA VAL A 23 26.63 -13.06 10.34
C VAL A 23 26.87 -12.63 11.76
N GLU A 24 28.08 -12.11 12.06
CA GLU A 24 28.34 -11.54 13.38
C GLU A 24 27.26 -10.49 13.63
N LYS A 25 26.48 -10.72 14.67
CA LYS A 25 25.41 -9.80 15.02
C LYS A 25 26.08 -8.46 15.36
N TYR A 26 25.76 -7.44 14.58
CA TYR A 26 26.21 -6.09 14.90
C TYR A 26 25.66 -5.71 16.27
N THR A 27 26.55 -5.48 17.22
CA THR A 27 26.20 -5.13 18.61
C THR A 27 26.49 -3.66 18.94
N GLY A 28 26.97 -2.89 17.94
CA GLY A 28 27.15 -1.45 18.11
C GLY A 28 25.80 -0.71 18.05
N PRO A 29 25.74 0.55 18.49
CA PRO A 29 24.59 1.38 18.17
C PRO A 29 24.50 1.43 16.65
N TYR A 30 23.35 1.02 16.10
CA TYR A 30 23.03 1.43 14.75
C TYR A 30 23.15 2.94 14.77
N ALA A 31 23.95 3.51 13.87
CA ALA A 31 23.84 4.92 13.61
C ALA A 31 22.34 5.12 13.36
N GLU A 32 21.66 5.73 14.30
CA GLU A 32 20.34 6.22 14.05
C GLU A 32 20.50 7.02 12.78
N VAL A 33 19.94 6.52 11.68
CA VAL A 33 19.84 7.30 10.47
C VAL A 33 18.75 8.32 10.79
N ASP A 34 19.14 9.25 11.65
CA ASP A 34 18.34 10.37 12.12
C ASP A 34 18.02 11.34 10.98
N GLY A 35 18.29 10.94 9.75
CA GLY A 35 18.14 11.75 8.57
C GLY A 35 16.79 11.57 7.92
N VAL A 36 15.92 12.52 8.09
CA VAL A 36 14.83 12.74 7.16
C VAL A 36 15.46 13.28 5.87
N TYR A 37 15.66 12.43 4.89
CA TYR A 37 16.25 12.84 3.61
C TYR A 37 15.34 13.82 2.90
N SER A 38 15.91 14.92 2.38
CA SER A 38 15.27 15.73 1.36
C SER A 38 15.36 15.03 0.00
N GLY A 39 14.44 15.32 -0.87
CA GLY A 39 14.45 14.74 -2.21
C GLY A 39 13.47 15.47 -3.12
N THR A 40 13.52 15.14 -4.39
CA THR A 40 12.55 15.59 -5.37
C THR A 40 12.03 14.41 -6.15
N ASP A 41 10.75 14.39 -6.47
CA ASP A 41 10.18 13.42 -7.39
C ASP A 41 10.55 13.76 -8.86
N ASP A 42 10.16 12.89 -9.79
CA ASP A 42 10.42 13.07 -11.22
C ASP A 42 9.75 14.32 -11.81
N LEU A 43 8.80 14.91 -11.11
CA LEU A 43 8.17 16.19 -11.47
C LEU A 43 8.87 17.41 -10.86
N GLY A 44 9.97 17.21 -10.13
CA GLY A 44 10.72 18.25 -9.46
C GLY A 44 10.05 18.83 -8.20
N ARG A 45 9.06 18.13 -7.64
CA ARG A 45 8.41 18.54 -6.39
C ARG A 45 9.28 18.15 -5.21
N VAL A 46 9.56 19.13 -4.36
CA VAL A 46 10.46 18.95 -3.20
C VAL A 46 9.69 18.34 -2.04
N LEU A 47 10.27 17.34 -1.39
CA LEU A 47 9.78 16.82 -0.13
C LEU A 47 9.90 17.90 0.96
N THR A 48 8.90 17.99 1.81
CA THR A 48 8.94 18.85 2.98
C THR A 48 10.10 18.43 3.88
N GLU A 49 11.04 19.37 4.08
CA GLU A 49 12.26 19.12 4.85
C GLU A 49 11.99 19.15 6.36
N LYS A 50 11.00 19.96 6.77
CA LYS A 50 10.70 20.18 8.18
C LYS A 50 9.23 20.54 8.40
N GLU A 51 8.63 19.83 9.34
CA GLU A 51 7.43 20.31 10.03
C GLU A 51 7.80 20.55 11.51
N GLU A 52 7.37 21.68 12.06
CA GLU A 52 7.84 22.14 13.36
C GLU A 52 7.32 21.34 14.55
N THR A 53 6.22 20.61 14.34
CA THR A 53 5.55 19.86 15.40
C THR A 53 5.63 18.37 15.16
N THR A 54 6.34 17.66 16.01
CA THR A 54 6.23 16.21 16.11
C THR A 54 5.03 15.84 16.99
N ASP A 55 4.14 15.01 16.46
CA ASP A 55 3.06 14.39 17.22
C ASP A 55 3.24 12.87 17.19
N SER A 56 3.91 12.34 18.20
CA SER A 56 4.18 10.91 18.38
C SER A 56 2.91 10.08 18.64
N GLU A 57 1.79 10.75 18.93
CA GLU A 57 0.51 10.06 19.08
C GLU A 57 -0.21 9.84 17.77
N ARG A 58 0.25 10.44 16.65
CA ARG A 58 -0.33 10.26 15.34
C ARG A 58 0.28 9.05 14.62
N SER A 59 -0.54 8.36 13.84
CA SER A 59 -0.10 7.22 13.05
C SER A 59 -0.61 7.28 11.61
N VAL A 60 0.14 6.68 10.69
CA VAL A 60 -0.28 6.48 9.30
C VAL A 60 -0.23 5.00 8.97
N GLY A 61 -1.38 4.46 8.59
CA GLY A 61 -1.51 3.10 8.12
C GLY A 61 -1.73 3.03 6.62
N ILE A 62 -1.40 1.89 6.02
CA ILE A 62 -1.62 1.65 4.59
C ILE A 62 -2.20 0.26 4.34
N PHE A 63 -3.12 0.17 3.37
CA PHE A 63 -3.74 -1.08 2.96
C PHE A 63 -2.76 -1.89 2.11
N TYR A 64 -2.64 -3.20 2.39
CA TYR A 64 -1.63 -4.07 1.82
C TYR A 64 -2.22 -5.36 1.27
N PHE A 65 -1.90 -5.66 0.04
CA PHE A 65 -2.49 -6.72 -0.76
C PHE A 65 -1.62 -7.99 -0.78
N LEU A 66 -2.22 -9.19 -0.73
CA LEU A 66 -1.50 -10.44 -0.46
C LEU A 66 -1.74 -11.56 -1.49
N TRP A 67 -2.43 -11.31 -2.61
CA TRP A 67 -2.83 -12.41 -3.50
C TRP A 67 -2.35 -12.28 -4.95
N ILE A 68 -1.34 -11.48 -5.21
CA ILE A 68 -0.77 -11.28 -6.55
C ILE A 68 -0.16 -12.59 -7.04
N GLY A 69 -0.70 -13.13 -8.13
CA GLY A 69 -0.16 -14.32 -8.81
C GLY A 69 -0.19 -15.62 -7.99
N THR A 70 -0.89 -15.63 -6.84
CA THR A 70 -0.98 -16.80 -5.97
C THR A 70 -2.42 -17.11 -5.59
N ASP A 71 -2.71 -18.37 -5.22
CA ASP A 71 -3.97 -18.74 -4.59
C ASP A 71 -3.97 -18.43 -3.07
N ALA A 72 -5.08 -18.71 -2.42
CA ALA A 72 -5.21 -18.52 -0.97
C ALA A 72 -4.19 -19.32 -0.12
N GLY A 73 -3.61 -20.36 -0.68
CA GLY A 73 -2.54 -21.15 -0.06
C GLY A 73 -1.14 -20.65 -0.35
N GLY A 74 -1.01 -19.57 -1.14
CA GLY A 74 0.28 -19.01 -1.56
C GLY A 74 0.93 -19.76 -2.73
N ASN A 75 0.20 -20.67 -3.40
CA ASN A 75 0.75 -21.38 -4.54
C ASN A 75 0.61 -20.54 -5.82
N PHE A 76 1.66 -20.50 -6.61
CA PHE A 76 1.66 -19.85 -7.91
C PHE A 76 0.56 -20.38 -8.83
N LYS A 77 -0.08 -19.49 -9.56
CA LYS A 77 -1.12 -19.79 -10.56
C LYS A 77 -0.69 -19.29 -11.93
N SER A 78 -0.24 -20.22 -12.79
CA SER A 78 0.22 -19.90 -14.16
C SER A 78 -0.85 -19.25 -15.04
N ASN A 79 -2.13 -19.48 -14.74
CA ASN A 79 -3.25 -18.84 -15.45
C ASN A 79 -3.60 -17.43 -14.95
N TYR A 80 -2.81 -16.90 -14.02
CA TYR A 80 -2.97 -15.51 -13.54
C TYR A 80 -2.03 -14.53 -14.26
N GLY A 81 -1.54 -14.91 -15.39
CA GLY A 81 -0.81 -13.99 -16.21
C GLY A 81 0.70 -14.26 -16.32
N PRO A 82 1.53 -13.22 -16.48
CA PRO A 82 1.12 -11.80 -16.37
C PRO A 82 0.34 -11.29 -17.59
N TYR A 83 -0.90 -10.84 -17.35
CA TYR A 83 -1.60 -9.97 -18.28
C TYR A 83 -1.43 -8.53 -17.81
N ASP A 84 -1.19 -7.60 -18.71
CA ASP A 84 -1.07 -6.19 -18.40
C ASP A 84 -2.06 -5.37 -19.24
N ASN A 85 -3.01 -4.78 -18.56
CA ASN A 85 -4.05 -3.97 -19.17
C ASN A 85 -3.51 -2.73 -19.87
N SER A 86 -2.42 -2.14 -19.35
CA SER A 86 -1.81 -0.96 -19.96
C SER A 86 -1.28 -1.26 -21.37
N LEU A 87 -0.67 -2.43 -21.55
CA LEU A 87 -0.18 -2.88 -22.85
C LEU A 87 -1.32 -3.18 -23.83
N ILE A 88 -2.42 -3.74 -23.33
CA ILE A 88 -3.62 -4.00 -24.16
C ILE A 88 -4.27 -2.69 -24.61
N ILE A 89 -4.38 -1.72 -23.70
CA ILE A 89 -4.91 -0.39 -23.98
C ILE A 89 -4.02 0.35 -24.98
N GLN A 90 -2.71 0.25 -24.84
CA GLN A 90 -1.75 0.84 -25.78
C GLN A 90 -1.93 0.22 -27.18
N LYS A 91 -1.91 -1.10 -27.31
CA LYS A 91 -2.14 -1.79 -28.60
C LYS A 91 -3.48 -1.42 -29.22
N PHE A 92 -4.52 -1.24 -28.41
CA PHE A 92 -5.82 -0.81 -28.88
C PHE A 92 -5.75 0.58 -29.50
N LYS A 93 -5.16 1.54 -28.81
CA LYS A 93 -4.99 2.91 -29.33
C LYS A 93 -4.18 2.97 -30.64
N GLU A 94 -3.17 2.11 -30.76
CA GLU A 94 -2.32 2.02 -31.97
C GLU A 94 -3.02 1.38 -33.16
N GLN A 95 -3.91 0.41 -32.94
CA GLN A 95 -4.48 -0.44 -34.00
C GLN A 95 -5.91 -0.05 -34.42
N TYR A 96 -6.60 0.73 -33.58
CA TYR A 96 -7.99 1.09 -33.81
C TYR A 96 -8.19 2.59 -33.85
N PRO A 97 -9.05 3.12 -34.76
CA PRO A 97 -9.35 4.54 -34.85
C PRO A 97 -9.94 5.10 -33.55
N GLU A 98 -9.70 6.37 -33.29
CA GLU A 98 -10.35 7.10 -32.22
C GLU A 98 -11.87 6.97 -32.29
N GLY A 99 -12.53 6.81 -31.16
CA GLY A 99 -13.98 6.57 -31.09
C GLY A 99 -14.40 5.10 -31.22
N THR A 100 -13.47 4.18 -31.53
CA THR A 100 -13.77 2.74 -31.50
C THR A 100 -14.03 2.29 -30.06
N THR A 101 -15.08 1.47 -29.86
CA THR A 101 -15.36 0.86 -28.56
C THR A 101 -14.47 -0.37 -28.35
N LEU A 102 -13.75 -0.43 -27.24
CA LEU A 102 -12.97 -1.61 -26.84
C LEU A 102 -13.93 -2.68 -26.30
N THR A 103 -14.34 -3.57 -27.17
CA THR A 103 -15.25 -4.69 -26.83
C THR A 103 -14.48 -5.87 -26.24
N PRO A 104 -15.14 -6.82 -25.53
CA PRO A 104 -14.52 -8.06 -25.06
C PRO A 104 -13.81 -8.85 -26.17
N ALA A 105 -14.38 -8.89 -27.38
CA ALA A 105 -13.78 -9.58 -28.53
C ALA A 105 -12.47 -8.91 -29.00
N ILE A 106 -12.42 -7.58 -29.01
CA ILE A 106 -11.20 -6.84 -29.35
C ILE A 106 -10.16 -7.04 -28.24
N TRP A 107 -10.57 -6.97 -26.97
CA TRP A 107 -9.72 -7.19 -25.81
C TRP A 107 -9.00 -8.54 -25.88
N GLU A 108 -9.74 -9.61 -26.10
CA GLU A 108 -9.20 -10.97 -26.20
C GLU A 108 -8.30 -11.15 -27.43
N LYS A 109 -8.68 -10.54 -28.57
CA LYS A 109 -7.86 -10.52 -29.80
C LYS A 109 -6.50 -9.83 -29.58
N LEU A 110 -6.44 -8.81 -28.71
CA LEU A 110 -5.22 -8.11 -28.36
C LEU A 110 -4.39 -8.84 -27.30
N GLY A 111 -4.87 -9.98 -26.78
CA GLY A 111 -4.18 -10.80 -25.78
C GLY A 111 -4.51 -10.41 -24.33
N GLY A 112 -5.62 -9.73 -24.09
CA GLY A 112 -6.08 -9.38 -22.75
C GLY A 112 -6.65 -10.58 -21.98
N ALA A 113 -6.69 -10.48 -20.65
CA ALA A 113 -7.17 -11.53 -19.76
C ALA A 113 -8.62 -11.96 -20.06
N TYR A 114 -8.90 -13.25 -19.87
CA TYR A 114 -10.24 -13.81 -19.94
C TYR A 114 -11.01 -13.61 -18.63
N ILE A 115 -12.33 -13.83 -18.68
CA ILE A 115 -13.18 -13.74 -17.49
C ILE A 115 -12.66 -14.68 -16.39
N GLY A 116 -12.50 -14.15 -15.18
CA GLY A 116 -11.95 -14.86 -14.02
C GLY A 116 -10.43 -14.86 -13.91
N GLU A 117 -9.72 -14.40 -14.95
CA GLU A 117 -8.27 -14.21 -14.86
C GLU A 117 -7.90 -12.86 -14.26
N GLN A 118 -6.72 -12.81 -13.66
CA GLN A 118 -6.16 -11.58 -13.10
C GLN A 118 -5.33 -10.84 -14.15
N ALA A 119 -5.39 -9.53 -14.12
CA ALA A 119 -4.55 -8.67 -14.94
C ALA A 119 -3.97 -7.53 -14.13
N TYR A 120 -2.72 -7.22 -14.39
CA TYR A 120 -2.08 -6.00 -13.87
C TYR A 120 -2.67 -4.78 -14.58
N TRP A 121 -2.86 -3.71 -13.85
CA TRP A 121 -3.27 -2.42 -14.43
C TRP A 121 -2.08 -1.59 -14.93
N GLY A 122 -0.84 -2.01 -14.63
CA GLY A 122 0.42 -1.43 -15.02
C GLY A 122 1.57 -2.28 -14.51
N LYS A 123 2.82 -1.91 -14.83
CA LYS A 123 4.00 -2.66 -14.43
C LYS A 123 4.57 -2.12 -13.11
N PRO A 124 4.67 -2.95 -12.04
CA PRO A 124 5.39 -2.57 -10.82
C PRO A 124 6.86 -2.23 -11.09
N LEU A 125 7.46 -1.37 -10.28
CA LEU A 125 8.91 -1.07 -10.37
C LEU A 125 9.76 -2.33 -10.22
N PHE A 126 9.29 -3.30 -9.43
CA PHE A 126 9.96 -4.57 -9.18
C PHE A 126 9.55 -5.69 -10.14
N ASP A 127 9.09 -5.32 -11.35
CA ASP A 127 8.53 -6.23 -12.35
C ASP A 127 7.25 -6.95 -11.90
N TYR A 128 6.70 -7.87 -12.68
CA TYR A 128 5.48 -8.61 -12.38
C TYR A 128 5.74 -9.68 -11.32
N TYR A 129 5.87 -9.26 -10.07
CA TYR A 129 6.14 -10.14 -8.95
C TYR A 129 4.88 -10.88 -8.46
N THR A 130 5.09 -11.86 -7.60
CA THR A 130 4.00 -12.55 -6.89
C THR A 130 4.07 -12.27 -5.39
N SER A 131 2.93 -12.43 -4.69
CA SER A 131 2.89 -12.27 -3.23
C SER A 131 3.67 -13.34 -2.46
N SER A 132 4.38 -14.22 -3.12
CA SER A 132 5.34 -15.16 -2.50
C SER A 132 6.79 -14.69 -2.61
N ASP A 133 7.06 -13.55 -3.25
CA ASP A 133 8.42 -13.06 -3.47
C ASP A 133 8.95 -12.37 -2.21
N GLU A 134 9.88 -13.05 -1.54
CA GLU A 134 10.51 -12.56 -0.32
C GLU A 134 11.37 -11.32 -0.54
N TRP A 135 12.00 -11.19 -1.71
CA TRP A 135 12.80 -10.00 -2.03
C TRP A 135 11.93 -8.75 -2.12
N VAL A 136 10.75 -8.85 -2.72
CA VAL A 136 9.79 -7.74 -2.79
C VAL A 136 9.32 -7.36 -1.38
N TYR A 137 9.02 -8.33 -0.53
CA TYR A 137 8.70 -8.04 0.88
C TYR A 137 9.83 -7.29 1.59
N ARG A 138 11.10 -7.64 1.35
CA ARG A 138 12.24 -6.90 1.89
C ARG A 138 12.23 -5.45 1.43
N LYS A 139 11.98 -5.21 0.15
CA LYS A 139 11.88 -3.85 -0.40
C LYS A 139 10.71 -3.07 0.17
N HIS A 140 9.54 -3.70 0.28
CA HIS A 140 8.37 -3.06 0.90
C HIS A 140 8.62 -2.73 2.37
N CYS A 141 9.24 -3.64 3.14
CA CYS A 141 9.61 -3.37 4.53
C CYS A 141 10.49 -2.12 4.63
N GLN A 142 11.55 -2.07 3.83
CA GLN A 142 12.47 -0.95 3.79
C GLN A 142 11.76 0.35 3.40
N MET A 143 11.07 0.35 2.26
CA MET A 143 10.42 1.55 1.72
C MET A 143 9.36 2.11 2.68
N LEU A 144 8.52 1.26 3.26
CA LEU A 144 7.47 1.69 4.17
C LEU A 144 8.03 2.17 5.52
N THR A 145 9.12 1.57 5.99
CA THR A 145 9.87 2.05 7.16
C THR A 145 10.46 3.44 6.88
N ASP A 146 11.15 3.60 5.76
CA ASP A 146 11.79 4.86 5.37
C ASP A 146 10.76 5.98 5.12
N ALA A 147 9.57 5.61 4.63
CA ALA A 147 8.46 6.56 4.48
C ALA A 147 7.85 7.03 5.81
N GLY A 148 8.10 6.33 6.91
CA GLY A 148 7.50 6.61 8.22
C GLY A 148 6.08 6.08 8.37
N VAL A 149 5.71 5.02 7.64
CA VAL A 149 4.44 4.30 7.81
C VAL A 149 4.49 3.52 9.13
N ASP A 150 3.47 3.68 9.96
CA ASP A 150 3.43 3.06 11.29
C ASP A 150 2.86 1.64 11.24
N TYR A 151 1.94 1.38 10.33
CA TYR A 151 1.34 0.05 10.21
C TYR A 151 0.81 -0.25 8.81
N ILE A 152 0.82 -1.53 8.47
CA ILE A 152 0.15 -2.06 7.28
C ILE A 152 -1.07 -2.87 7.70
N VAL A 153 -2.12 -2.82 6.89
CA VAL A 153 -3.35 -3.57 7.12
C VAL A 153 -3.56 -4.52 5.96
N PHE A 154 -3.49 -5.81 6.25
CA PHE A 154 -3.69 -6.84 5.23
C PHE A 154 -5.12 -6.90 4.74
N ASP A 155 -5.29 -6.95 3.42
CA ASP A 155 -6.58 -7.24 2.82
C ASP A 155 -6.95 -8.71 2.99
N THR A 156 -7.91 -8.95 3.87
CA THR A 156 -8.58 -10.23 4.06
C THR A 156 -10.10 -10.07 3.95
N THR A 157 -10.54 -9.04 3.24
CA THR A 157 -11.95 -8.64 3.11
C THR A 157 -12.79 -9.68 2.37
N ASN A 158 -12.15 -10.49 1.53
CA ASN A 158 -12.78 -11.59 0.78
C ASN A 158 -12.93 -12.90 1.59
N GLY A 159 -12.60 -12.90 2.90
CA GLY A 159 -12.65 -14.11 3.76
C GLY A 159 -11.43 -15.03 3.64
N LEU A 160 -10.43 -14.67 2.86
CA LEU A 160 -9.19 -15.42 2.67
C LEU A 160 -8.05 -14.76 3.47
N VAL A 161 -7.29 -15.57 4.19
CA VAL A 161 -6.24 -15.06 5.12
C VAL A 161 -4.85 -15.08 4.51
N TYR A 162 -4.66 -15.75 3.37
CA TYR A 162 -3.37 -15.87 2.67
C TYR A 162 -2.22 -16.28 3.61
N GLU A 163 -2.45 -17.33 4.40
CA GLU A 163 -1.64 -17.67 5.57
C GLU A 163 -0.15 -17.83 5.26
N GLN A 164 0.18 -18.44 4.10
CA GLN A 164 1.57 -18.62 3.71
C GLN A 164 2.25 -17.28 3.40
N ASN A 165 1.59 -16.40 2.65
CA ASN A 165 2.14 -15.09 2.29
C ASN A 165 2.33 -14.20 3.53
N VAL A 166 1.37 -14.22 4.47
CA VAL A 166 1.53 -13.54 5.77
C VAL A 166 2.72 -14.09 6.55
N ARG A 167 2.93 -15.42 6.56
CA ARG A 167 4.08 -16.04 7.26
C ARG A 167 5.41 -15.65 6.64
N THR A 168 5.49 -15.59 5.32
CA THR A 168 6.68 -15.15 4.59
C THR A 168 6.97 -13.67 4.93
N LEU A 169 5.96 -12.82 4.89
CA LEU A 169 6.12 -11.41 5.25
C LEU A 169 6.56 -11.26 6.73
N ILE A 170 5.94 -11.98 7.67
CA ILE A 170 6.34 -11.97 9.08
C ILE A 170 7.81 -12.34 9.23
N SER A 171 8.32 -13.36 8.48
CA SER A 171 9.72 -13.74 8.59
C SER A 171 10.66 -12.60 8.18
N VAL A 172 10.31 -11.89 7.11
CA VAL A 172 11.08 -10.73 6.63
C VAL A 172 11.01 -9.56 7.63
N TRP A 173 9.80 -9.19 8.06
CA TRP A 173 9.62 -8.12 9.04
C TRP A 173 10.34 -8.40 10.36
N TYR A 174 10.35 -9.66 10.77
CA TYR A 174 11.04 -10.07 11.99
C TYR A 174 12.56 -9.93 11.87
N GLU A 175 13.15 -10.22 10.72
CA GLU A 175 14.59 -9.99 10.49
C GLU A 175 14.95 -8.51 10.62
N TYR A 176 14.15 -7.61 10.05
CA TYR A 176 14.35 -6.17 10.19
C TYR A 176 14.15 -5.69 11.65
N LEU A 177 13.12 -6.22 12.34
CA LEU A 177 12.91 -5.94 13.77
C LEU A 177 14.11 -6.39 14.63
N GLU A 178 14.66 -7.59 14.37
CA GLU A 178 15.87 -8.08 15.06
C GLU A 178 17.09 -7.24 14.71
N ALA A 179 17.13 -6.66 13.52
CA ALA A 179 18.18 -5.73 13.13
C ALA A 179 18.02 -4.32 13.74
N GLY A 180 16.94 -4.06 14.47
CA GLY A 180 16.70 -2.80 15.18
C GLY A 180 15.91 -1.75 14.43
N TYR A 181 15.32 -2.11 13.27
CA TYR A 181 14.45 -1.18 12.54
C TYR A 181 13.08 -1.06 13.20
N ASP A 182 12.51 0.12 13.19
CA ASP A 182 11.12 0.36 13.59
C ASP A 182 10.19 0.08 12.40
N VAL A 183 10.00 -1.20 12.13
CA VAL A 183 9.20 -1.66 11.00
C VAL A 183 7.72 -1.35 11.17
N PRO A 184 6.97 -1.09 10.09
CA PRO A 184 5.53 -0.95 10.15
C PRO A 184 4.88 -2.16 10.84
N LYS A 185 3.98 -1.89 11.78
CA LYS A 185 3.28 -2.95 12.51
C LYS A 185 2.17 -3.54 11.64
N LEU A 186 1.69 -4.71 11.99
CA LEU A 186 0.76 -5.51 11.18
C LEU A 186 -0.64 -5.53 11.80
N ALA A 187 -1.66 -5.36 10.96
CA ALA A 187 -3.07 -5.52 11.31
C ALA A 187 -3.83 -6.19 10.15
N PHE A 188 -5.11 -6.50 10.34
CA PHE A 188 -5.94 -7.18 9.35
C PHE A 188 -7.27 -6.47 9.17
N TYR A 189 -7.75 -6.41 7.93
CA TYR A 189 -9.07 -5.92 7.56
C TYR A 189 -9.94 -7.08 7.10
N THR A 190 -11.02 -7.38 7.81
CA THR A 190 -11.97 -8.45 7.48
C THR A 190 -13.31 -7.85 7.07
N HIS A 191 -14.05 -8.54 6.20
CA HIS A 191 -15.40 -8.15 5.80
C HIS A 191 -16.28 -9.38 5.55
N SER A 192 -16.01 -10.15 4.49
CA SER A 192 -16.78 -11.37 4.19
C SER A 192 -16.50 -12.47 5.20
N ASP A 193 -17.55 -13.09 5.73
CA ASP A 193 -17.43 -14.15 6.76
C ASP A 193 -16.53 -13.73 7.93
N ALA A 194 -16.74 -12.49 8.39
CA ALA A 194 -15.81 -11.79 9.30
C ALA A 194 -15.51 -12.59 10.57
N SER A 195 -16.51 -13.21 11.18
CA SER A 195 -16.32 -13.99 12.42
C SER A 195 -15.35 -15.15 12.24
N ASN A 196 -15.50 -15.93 11.15
CA ASN A 196 -14.63 -17.07 10.87
C ASN A 196 -13.25 -16.59 10.46
N THR A 197 -13.16 -15.54 9.67
CA THR A 197 -11.90 -14.92 9.23
C THR A 197 -11.11 -14.38 10.42
N MET A 198 -11.74 -13.64 11.33
CA MET A 198 -11.12 -13.13 12.56
C MET A 198 -10.62 -14.28 13.46
N TYR A 199 -11.42 -15.33 13.63
CA TYR A 199 -10.99 -16.50 14.40
C TYR A 199 -9.80 -17.21 13.74
N LYS A 200 -9.79 -17.35 12.42
CA LYS A 200 -8.67 -17.93 11.69
C LYS A 200 -7.41 -17.09 11.85
N ILE A 201 -7.49 -15.78 11.69
CA ILE A 201 -6.37 -14.84 11.93
C ILE A 201 -5.84 -15.01 13.36
N TYR A 202 -6.71 -14.96 14.36
CA TYR A 202 -6.34 -15.15 15.76
C TYR A 202 -5.59 -16.46 16.00
N SER A 203 -6.13 -17.57 15.51
CA SER A 203 -5.54 -18.90 15.72
C SER A 203 -4.27 -19.15 14.92
N SER A 204 -4.17 -18.61 13.69
CA SER A 204 -3.02 -18.82 12.80
C SER A 204 -1.81 -17.98 13.16
N PHE A 205 -2.00 -16.79 13.73
CA PHE A 205 -0.93 -15.83 13.96
C PHE A 205 -0.80 -15.41 15.42
N TYR A 206 -1.82 -14.82 16.01
CA TYR A 206 -1.74 -14.22 17.34
C TYR A 206 -1.68 -15.24 18.47
N ASN A 207 -2.40 -16.35 18.36
CA ASN A 207 -2.42 -17.44 19.34
C ASN A 207 -1.75 -18.72 18.84
N ASN A 208 -0.71 -18.58 18.00
CA ASN A 208 0.02 -19.72 17.45
C ASN A 208 1.32 -19.97 18.22
N ALA A 209 1.35 -21.01 19.05
CA ALA A 209 2.50 -21.34 19.88
C ALA A 209 3.78 -21.63 19.09
N ASN A 210 3.65 -22.28 17.91
CA ASN A 210 4.81 -22.58 17.07
C ASN A 210 5.40 -21.31 16.46
N LEU A 211 4.54 -20.38 16.04
CA LEU A 211 4.98 -19.10 15.49
C LEU A 211 5.68 -18.26 16.56
N LYS A 212 5.10 -18.18 17.76
CA LYS A 212 5.70 -17.48 18.92
C LYS A 212 7.03 -18.10 19.36
N LYS A 213 7.14 -19.42 19.30
CA LYS A 213 8.40 -20.10 19.58
C LYS A 213 9.47 -19.78 18.54
N ARG A 214 9.09 -19.69 17.26
CA ARG A 214 10.00 -19.36 16.16
C ARG A 214 10.43 -17.89 16.20
N TYR A 215 9.52 -17.00 16.58
CA TYR A 215 9.69 -15.55 16.61
C TYR A 215 9.35 -15.01 18.01
N PRO A 216 10.29 -15.03 18.98
CA PRO A 216 10.01 -14.64 20.37
C PRO A 216 9.50 -13.21 20.55
N ARG A 217 9.87 -12.30 19.66
CA ARG A 217 9.42 -10.91 19.65
C ARG A 217 8.22 -10.66 18.71
N LEU A 218 7.53 -11.72 18.26
CA LEU A 218 6.39 -11.61 17.33
C LEU A 218 5.33 -10.60 17.78
N ASP A 219 5.08 -10.53 19.09
CA ASP A 219 4.05 -9.63 19.63
C ASP A 219 4.39 -8.14 19.43
N GLU A 220 5.65 -7.80 19.12
CA GLU A 220 6.08 -6.44 18.77
C GLU A 220 5.75 -6.07 17.32
N LEU A 221 5.45 -7.03 16.48
CA LEU A 221 5.02 -6.79 15.11
C LEU A 221 3.53 -6.41 14.99
N TRP A 222 2.72 -6.64 16.03
CA TRP A 222 1.30 -6.36 15.93
C TRP A 222 0.99 -4.91 16.23
N TYR A 223 0.24 -4.25 15.31
CA TYR A 223 -0.24 -2.90 15.54
C TYR A 223 -1.26 -2.89 16.67
N ARG A 224 -1.03 -2.06 17.67
CA ARG A 224 -1.89 -1.93 18.84
C ARG A 224 -2.64 -0.61 18.81
N TRP A 225 -3.94 -0.69 18.99
CA TRP A 225 -4.77 0.49 19.09
C TRP A 225 -4.68 1.05 20.51
N SER A 226 -3.94 2.15 20.68
CA SER A 226 -3.72 2.77 21.99
C SER A 226 -4.70 3.90 22.30
N TYR A 227 -5.38 4.41 21.28
CA TYR A 227 -6.22 5.60 21.42
C TYR A 227 -7.50 5.39 22.25
N ASP A 228 -7.98 4.16 22.39
CA ASP A 228 -9.11 3.77 23.24
C ASP A 228 -8.70 3.42 24.67
N GLY A 229 -7.40 3.53 24.99
CA GLY A 229 -6.84 3.19 26.29
C GLY A 229 -6.66 1.70 26.53
N SER A 230 -7.06 0.80 25.62
CA SER A 230 -6.94 -0.66 25.79
C SER A 230 -5.55 -1.19 25.42
N ASN A 231 -4.89 -0.55 24.48
CA ASN A 231 -3.61 -0.97 23.89
C ASN A 231 -3.60 -2.44 23.43
N LYS A 232 -4.71 -2.92 22.87
CA LYS A 232 -4.85 -4.25 22.30
C LYS A 232 -4.47 -4.27 20.82
N PRO A 233 -4.08 -5.42 20.26
CA PRO A 233 -3.90 -5.53 18.81
C PRO A 233 -5.17 -5.11 18.06
N LEU A 234 -4.97 -4.33 16.99
CA LEU A 234 -6.07 -3.87 16.12
C LEU A 234 -6.50 -4.98 15.17
N ILE A 235 -7.80 -5.16 15.03
CA ILE A 235 -8.41 -5.85 13.89
C ILE A 235 -9.62 -5.06 13.40
N ILE A 236 -9.75 -4.92 12.09
CA ILE A 236 -10.94 -4.33 11.48
C ILE A 236 -11.90 -5.48 11.14
N GLY A 237 -13.11 -5.41 11.70
CA GLY A 237 -14.06 -6.51 11.58
C GLY A 237 -15.38 -6.22 12.25
N SER A 238 -16.06 -7.25 12.74
CA SER A 238 -17.31 -7.14 13.49
C SER A 238 -17.18 -7.77 14.87
N ALA A 239 -17.62 -7.07 15.91
CA ALA A 239 -17.74 -7.65 17.24
C ALA A 239 -18.92 -8.64 17.34
N ASN A 240 -19.85 -8.59 16.40
CA ASN A 240 -21.01 -9.46 16.34
C ASN A 240 -20.66 -10.82 15.72
N LEU A 241 -21.10 -11.88 16.34
CA LEU A 241 -20.95 -13.23 15.81
C LEU A 241 -21.96 -13.48 14.69
N GLU A 242 -21.46 -13.79 13.51
CA GLU A 242 -22.31 -14.06 12.34
C GLU A 242 -23.02 -15.42 12.44
N ALA A 243 -24.17 -15.55 11.78
CA ALA A 243 -24.94 -16.80 11.74
C ALA A 243 -24.14 -17.94 11.07
N THR A 244 -23.27 -17.62 10.12
CA THR A 244 -22.37 -18.53 9.39
C THR A 244 -21.20 -19.03 10.23
N ALA A 245 -21.02 -18.51 11.45
CA ALA A 245 -19.89 -18.87 12.30
C ALA A 245 -19.84 -20.37 12.58
N THR A 246 -18.66 -20.97 12.37
CA THR A 246 -18.42 -22.39 12.65
C THR A 246 -18.52 -22.72 14.13
N SER A 247 -18.68 -24.01 14.47
CA SER A 247 -18.67 -24.43 15.87
C SER A 247 -17.38 -24.07 16.62
N ALA A 248 -16.25 -24.07 15.91
CA ALA A 248 -14.97 -23.67 16.49
C ALA A 248 -14.94 -22.16 16.78
N THR A 249 -15.40 -21.35 15.84
CA THR A 249 -15.53 -19.90 15.99
C THR A 249 -16.44 -19.56 17.15
N LYS A 250 -17.63 -20.15 17.21
CA LYS A 250 -18.60 -19.95 18.31
C LYS A 250 -18.00 -20.24 19.69
N ARG A 251 -17.28 -21.37 19.83
CA ARG A 251 -16.65 -21.74 21.11
C ARG A 251 -15.54 -20.80 21.56
N ASN A 252 -14.85 -20.16 20.63
CA ASN A 252 -13.70 -19.32 20.92
C ASN A 252 -13.99 -17.82 20.75
N TRP A 253 -15.20 -17.44 20.37
CA TRP A 253 -15.51 -16.06 20.00
C TRP A 253 -15.17 -15.05 21.09
N LYS A 254 -15.50 -15.38 22.35
CA LYS A 254 -15.14 -14.52 23.48
C LYS A 254 -13.63 -14.29 23.59
N LYS A 255 -12.79 -15.30 23.30
CA LYS A 255 -11.34 -15.14 23.34
C LYS A 255 -10.86 -14.18 22.24
N VAL A 256 -11.48 -14.26 21.05
CA VAL A 256 -11.17 -13.36 19.92
C VAL A 256 -11.53 -11.93 20.29
N THR A 257 -12.75 -11.69 20.76
CA THR A 257 -13.23 -10.34 21.09
C THR A 257 -12.54 -9.73 22.30
N ASP A 258 -12.12 -10.54 23.26
CA ASP A 258 -11.35 -10.07 24.42
C ASP A 258 -9.90 -9.69 24.05
N TYR A 259 -9.36 -10.33 23.00
CA TYR A 259 -7.96 -10.17 22.62
C TYR A 259 -7.70 -8.88 21.80
N PHE A 260 -8.61 -8.55 20.90
CA PHE A 260 -8.47 -7.43 19.97
C PHE A 260 -9.19 -6.17 20.44
N THR A 261 -8.69 -5.00 20.02
CA THR A 261 -9.53 -3.84 19.73
C THR A 261 -10.15 -4.04 18.37
N ILE A 262 -11.48 -4.14 18.32
CA ILE A 262 -12.22 -4.36 17.07
C ILE A 262 -12.80 -3.04 16.62
N ARG A 263 -12.34 -2.55 15.46
CA ARG A 263 -12.95 -1.44 14.75
C ARG A 263 -13.87 -1.98 13.66
N SER A 264 -15.06 -1.41 13.58
CA SER A 264 -16.06 -1.85 12.60
C SER A 264 -15.61 -1.49 11.19
N TYR A 265 -15.59 -2.47 10.29
CA TYR A 265 -15.34 -2.19 8.88
C TYR A 265 -16.40 -1.25 8.34
N VAL A 266 -15.98 -0.31 7.50
CA VAL A 266 -16.87 0.55 6.73
C VAL A 266 -16.61 0.32 5.27
N TRP A 267 -17.46 -0.52 4.67
CA TRP A 267 -17.38 -0.78 3.24
C TRP A 267 -17.94 0.43 2.47
N PRO A 268 -17.43 0.75 1.30
CA PRO A 268 -17.83 1.96 0.58
C PRO A 268 -19.35 2.08 0.32
N ASN A 269 -20.05 0.96 0.20
CA ASN A 269 -21.50 0.93 0.01
C ASN A 269 -22.30 0.96 1.32
N ASP A 270 -21.66 0.77 2.47
CA ASP A 270 -22.31 0.65 3.77
C ASP A 270 -22.32 1.97 4.57
N VAL A 271 -21.75 3.01 4.03
CA VAL A 271 -21.48 4.26 4.74
C VAL A 271 -22.72 4.94 5.32
N GLY A 272 -23.90 4.68 4.74
CA GLY A 272 -25.18 5.20 5.26
C GLY A 272 -25.66 4.54 6.55
N SER A 273 -25.20 3.31 6.82
CA SER A 273 -25.59 2.48 7.97
C SER A 273 -24.43 2.19 8.93
N ALA A 274 -23.21 2.66 8.60
CA ALA A 274 -22.02 2.39 9.38
C ALA A 274 -22.03 3.07 10.74
N ASP A 275 -21.51 2.37 11.75
CA ASP A 275 -21.18 2.97 13.04
C ASP A 275 -19.95 3.87 12.92
N LEU A 276 -20.18 5.15 12.67
CA LEU A 276 -19.10 6.12 12.52
C LEU A 276 -18.27 6.29 13.80
N GLN A 277 -18.83 5.97 14.97
CA GLN A 277 -18.14 6.11 16.26
C GLN A 277 -17.11 5.01 16.51
N ASN A 278 -17.28 3.85 15.86
CA ASN A 278 -16.34 2.74 15.95
C ASN A 278 -15.81 2.30 14.57
N GLY A 279 -16.18 3.05 13.52
CA GLY A 279 -15.82 2.70 12.15
C GLY A 279 -14.33 2.81 11.88
N PHE A 280 -13.90 2.03 10.87
CA PHE A 280 -12.59 2.15 10.26
C PHE A 280 -12.79 2.12 8.74
N PRO A 281 -12.34 3.14 7.99
CA PRO A 281 -12.60 3.22 6.57
C PRO A 281 -11.81 2.16 5.80
N TRP A 282 -12.41 1.62 4.73
CA TRP A 282 -11.65 0.95 3.69
C TRP A 282 -11.19 1.98 2.66
N MET A 283 -12.14 2.64 2.04
CA MET A 283 -11.96 3.76 1.13
C MET A 283 -13.24 4.59 1.12
N GLU A 284 -13.13 5.89 1.02
CA GLU A 284 -14.28 6.74 0.78
C GLU A 284 -14.52 6.96 -0.71
N PHE A 285 -15.79 6.88 -1.13
CA PHE A 285 -16.15 7.18 -2.52
C PHE A 285 -16.37 8.69 -2.73
N SER A 286 -17.63 9.12 -2.63
CA SER A 286 -18.00 10.52 -2.93
C SER A 286 -18.08 11.42 -1.71
N ARG A 287 -17.86 10.89 -0.50
CA ARG A 287 -18.07 11.62 0.76
C ARG A 287 -16.79 12.00 1.47
N LEU A 288 -15.65 11.83 0.82
CA LEU A 288 -14.35 12.09 1.41
C LEU A 288 -14.21 13.50 2.00
N TYR A 289 -15.02 14.41 1.58
CA TYR A 289 -14.96 15.82 1.93
C TYR A 289 -16.04 16.26 2.89
N SER A 290 -16.68 15.32 3.56
CA SER A 290 -17.64 15.62 4.61
C SER A 290 -17.14 15.15 5.97
N TYR A 291 -17.70 15.70 7.05
CA TYR A 291 -17.45 15.20 8.40
C TYR A 291 -17.74 13.71 8.58
N SER A 292 -18.61 13.15 7.73
CA SER A 292 -18.94 11.73 7.72
C SER A 292 -17.80 10.84 7.19
N ALA A 293 -16.76 11.42 6.60
CA ALA A 293 -15.55 10.68 6.18
C ALA A 293 -14.53 10.50 7.32
N ILE A 294 -14.83 10.98 8.51
CA ILE A 294 -13.98 10.85 9.69
C ILE A 294 -14.63 9.87 10.66
N TYR A 295 -13.93 8.79 10.94
CA TYR A 295 -14.43 7.66 11.74
C TYR A 295 -13.74 7.61 13.09
N GLY A 296 -14.51 7.36 14.14
CA GLY A 296 -14.03 7.26 15.50
C GLY A 296 -14.56 8.34 16.42
N LYS A 297 -14.52 8.06 17.71
CA LYS A 297 -14.81 9.01 18.77
C LYS A 297 -13.73 10.10 18.84
N SER A 298 -14.01 11.13 19.64
CA SER A 298 -12.98 12.12 19.96
C SER A 298 -11.77 11.45 20.59
N GLY A 299 -10.58 11.78 20.08
CA GLY A 299 -9.30 11.21 20.54
C GLY A 299 -8.88 9.91 19.89
N GLU A 300 -9.70 9.34 18.98
CA GLU A 300 -9.37 8.10 18.24
C GLU A 300 -9.81 8.12 16.76
N ALA A 301 -9.95 9.32 16.20
CA ALA A 301 -10.48 9.48 14.85
C ALA A 301 -9.51 9.04 13.75
N VAL A 302 -10.07 8.41 12.73
CA VAL A 302 -9.37 7.96 11.52
C VAL A 302 -9.98 8.63 10.29
N ILE A 303 -9.15 9.04 9.35
CA ILE A 303 -9.56 9.52 8.04
C ILE A 303 -8.87 8.72 6.94
N ASN A 304 -9.56 8.47 5.82
CA ASN A 304 -8.99 7.81 4.65
C ASN A 304 -8.35 8.81 3.68
N VAL A 305 -7.29 8.39 3.02
CA VAL A 305 -6.63 9.06 1.88
C VAL A 305 -6.40 8.05 0.78
N SER A 306 -6.84 8.33 -0.44
CA SER A 306 -6.71 7.42 -1.59
C SER A 306 -6.21 8.13 -2.84
N ALA A 307 -5.42 7.44 -3.67
CA ALA A 307 -4.92 7.99 -4.93
C ALA A 307 -6.03 8.19 -5.97
N ALA A 308 -6.99 7.27 -6.01
CA ALA A 308 -8.20 7.38 -6.82
C ALA A 308 -9.40 6.85 -6.03
N GLN A 309 -10.62 7.16 -6.48
CA GLN A 309 -11.84 6.77 -5.80
C GLN A 309 -12.89 6.32 -6.82
N HIS A 310 -13.70 5.33 -6.45
CA HIS A 310 -14.85 4.93 -7.22
C HIS A 310 -16.09 5.74 -6.85
N TYR A 311 -16.98 5.90 -7.82
CA TYR A 311 -18.29 6.48 -7.55
C TYR A 311 -19.19 5.46 -6.82
N PRO A 312 -20.04 5.86 -5.87
CA PRO A 312 -20.79 4.92 -5.03
C PRO A 312 -21.72 3.95 -5.79
N SER A 313 -22.21 4.35 -6.96
CA SER A 313 -23.09 3.50 -7.78
C SER A 313 -22.34 2.50 -8.65
N VAL A 314 -21.00 2.56 -8.70
CA VAL A 314 -20.18 1.66 -9.51
C VAL A 314 -19.59 0.60 -8.60
N ARG A 315 -20.07 -0.62 -8.74
CA ARG A 315 -19.66 -1.77 -7.93
C ARG A 315 -18.28 -2.30 -8.30
N PHE A 316 -17.87 -2.11 -9.56
CA PHE A 316 -16.58 -2.51 -10.09
C PHE A 316 -15.89 -1.29 -10.66
N SER A 317 -14.56 -1.33 -10.76
CA SER A 317 -13.88 -0.22 -11.38
C SER A 317 -14.47 0.02 -12.76
N ALA A 318 -14.90 1.23 -12.95
CA ALA A 318 -15.19 1.66 -14.27
C ALA A 318 -13.91 1.44 -15.08
N SER A 319 -14.04 0.75 -16.15
CA SER A 319 -13.00 0.69 -17.14
C SER A 319 -12.69 2.11 -17.61
N TRP A 320 -11.46 2.36 -18.02
CA TRP A 320 -10.97 3.63 -18.58
C TRP A 320 -11.85 4.25 -19.66
N TYR A 321 -12.77 3.51 -20.26
CA TYR A 321 -13.77 3.97 -21.23
C TYR A 321 -15.14 4.28 -20.63
N SER A 322 -15.38 3.99 -19.35
CA SER A 322 -16.57 4.56 -18.69
C SER A 322 -16.29 6.03 -18.46
N GLU A 323 -17.17 6.88 -18.97
CA GLU A 323 -17.03 8.34 -18.95
C GLU A 323 -16.43 8.83 -17.62
N PRO A 324 -15.13 9.17 -17.59
CA PRO A 324 -14.43 9.44 -16.32
C PRO A 324 -15.03 10.61 -15.56
N ASP A 325 -15.59 11.57 -16.29
CA ASP A 325 -16.15 12.80 -15.72
C ASP A 325 -17.45 12.56 -14.92
N LYS A 326 -18.07 11.40 -15.07
CA LYS A 326 -19.38 11.13 -14.46
C LYS A 326 -19.37 10.06 -13.39
N VAL A 327 -18.33 9.22 -13.33
CA VAL A 327 -18.41 7.95 -12.60
C VAL A 327 -17.36 7.85 -11.50
N ASN A 328 -16.12 8.22 -11.76
CA ASN A 328 -15.01 8.03 -10.82
C ASN A 328 -14.21 9.31 -10.62
N ARG A 329 -13.63 9.44 -9.44
CA ARG A 329 -12.52 10.35 -9.21
C ARG A 329 -11.21 9.59 -9.42
N THR A 330 -10.62 9.79 -10.59
CA THR A 330 -9.38 9.14 -10.97
C THR A 330 -8.18 9.81 -10.29
N ARG A 331 -6.98 9.29 -10.52
CA ARG A 331 -5.73 9.95 -10.10
C ARG A 331 -5.60 11.37 -10.64
N SER A 332 -6.21 11.63 -11.79
CA SER A 332 -6.23 12.92 -12.49
C SER A 332 -7.29 13.88 -11.97
N PHE A 333 -8.07 13.52 -10.96
CA PHE A 333 -9.13 14.37 -10.44
C PHE A 333 -8.56 15.59 -9.73
N LEU A 334 -8.87 16.77 -10.27
CA LEU A 334 -8.45 18.06 -9.72
C LEU A 334 -9.65 18.79 -9.14
N CYS A 335 -9.60 19.11 -7.85
CA CYS A 335 -10.54 19.98 -7.19
C CYS A 335 -9.89 21.35 -6.96
N ASN A 336 -10.46 22.40 -7.55
CA ASN A 336 -9.89 23.73 -7.50
C ASN A 336 -10.15 24.48 -6.18
N ASP A 337 -11.06 24.00 -5.36
CA ASP A 337 -11.40 24.62 -4.09
C ASP A 337 -11.55 23.56 -2.98
N ILE A 338 -10.67 23.65 -2.01
CA ILE A 338 -10.67 22.75 -0.85
C ILE A 338 -11.99 22.78 -0.05
N PHE A 339 -12.69 23.90 -0.06
CA PHE A 339 -13.98 24.06 0.63
C PHE A 339 -15.17 23.68 -0.25
N ALA A 340 -15.04 23.79 -1.59
CA ALA A 340 -16.06 23.33 -2.53
C ALA A 340 -16.13 21.78 -2.61
N ARG A 341 -15.24 21.07 -1.97
CA ARG A 341 -15.19 19.60 -1.89
C ARG A 341 -16.39 18.96 -1.23
N LEU A 342 -17.14 19.71 -0.46
CA LEU A 342 -18.44 19.29 0.05
C LEU A 342 -19.47 19.11 -1.09
N ASN A 343 -19.14 19.58 -2.31
CA ASN A 343 -19.93 19.38 -3.49
C ASN A 343 -19.21 18.43 -4.46
N PRO A 344 -19.74 17.24 -4.76
CA PRO A 344 -19.13 16.29 -5.72
C PRO A 344 -18.89 16.86 -7.12
N ALA A 345 -19.58 17.94 -7.49
CA ALA A 345 -19.41 18.63 -8.77
C ALA A 345 -18.26 19.65 -8.81
N ALA A 346 -17.53 19.82 -7.70
CA ALA A 346 -16.53 20.89 -7.56
C ALA A 346 -15.18 20.58 -8.20
N GLY A 347 -15.02 19.46 -8.89
CA GLY A 347 -13.77 19.09 -9.55
C GLY A 347 -14.03 18.33 -10.84
N ILE A 348 -12.97 18.14 -11.60
CA ILE A 348 -12.98 17.41 -12.86
C ILE A 348 -11.80 16.45 -12.94
N ASN A 349 -11.97 15.34 -13.66
CA ASN A 349 -10.84 14.56 -14.13
C ASN A 349 -10.15 15.33 -15.27
N VAL A 350 -8.89 15.69 -15.07
CA VAL A 350 -8.11 16.38 -16.11
C VAL A 350 -7.91 15.44 -17.30
N LYS A 351 -8.18 15.95 -18.50
CA LYS A 351 -8.18 15.13 -19.74
C LYS A 351 -6.81 14.92 -20.36
N ASP A 352 -5.78 15.60 -19.86
CA ASP A 352 -4.41 15.34 -20.26
C ASP A 352 -4.05 13.90 -19.94
N GLU A 353 -3.55 13.16 -20.93
CA GLU A 353 -3.20 11.74 -20.77
C GLU A 353 -2.10 11.51 -19.72
N ASN A 354 -1.29 12.52 -19.41
CA ASN A 354 -0.25 12.49 -18.38
C ASN A 354 -0.72 13.03 -17.02
N ALA A 355 -1.98 13.44 -16.88
CA ALA A 355 -2.47 14.04 -15.64
C ALA A 355 -2.36 13.09 -14.43
N TYR A 356 -2.42 11.78 -14.65
CA TYR A 356 -2.25 10.77 -13.59
C TYR A 356 -0.85 10.78 -12.96
N LEU A 357 0.16 11.33 -13.63
CA LEU A 357 1.53 11.45 -13.08
C LEU A 357 1.59 12.36 -11.86
N TYR A 358 0.72 13.38 -11.83
CA TYR A 358 0.76 14.42 -10.81
C TYR A 358 0.11 14.04 -9.49
N GLY A 359 -0.77 13.03 -9.49
CA GLY A 359 -1.49 12.60 -8.30
C GLY A 359 -2.36 13.70 -7.71
N TYR A 360 -3.13 14.41 -8.54
CA TYR A 360 -3.98 15.52 -8.11
C TYR A 360 -4.99 15.11 -7.04
N ASN A 361 -5.68 13.98 -7.24
CA ASN A 361 -6.63 13.50 -6.26
C ASN A 361 -5.94 13.11 -4.94
N PHE A 362 -4.78 12.48 -5.02
CA PHE A 362 -4.02 12.09 -3.82
C PHE A 362 -3.55 13.30 -3.02
N ALA A 363 -2.97 14.29 -3.71
CA ALA A 363 -2.59 15.54 -3.08
C ALA A 363 -3.78 16.27 -2.45
N ASP A 364 -4.92 16.23 -3.14
CA ASP A 364 -6.16 16.82 -2.70
C ASP A 364 -6.67 16.19 -1.39
N GLN A 365 -6.66 14.88 -1.30
CA GLN A 365 -7.08 14.16 -0.12
C GLN A 365 -6.14 14.36 1.07
N TRP A 366 -4.83 14.38 0.85
CA TRP A 366 -3.87 14.76 1.88
C TRP A 366 -4.12 16.18 2.39
N ASN A 367 -4.29 17.14 1.48
CA ASN A 367 -4.57 18.52 1.86
C ASN A 367 -5.86 18.64 2.67
N PHE A 368 -6.90 17.86 2.33
CA PHE A 368 -8.13 17.82 3.11
C PHE A 368 -7.89 17.22 4.50
N ALA A 369 -7.24 16.06 4.60
CA ALA A 369 -6.94 15.43 5.88
C ALA A 369 -6.14 16.35 6.81
N LEU A 370 -5.16 17.06 6.25
CA LEU A 370 -4.34 18.02 6.99
C LEU A 370 -5.07 19.32 7.34
N SER A 371 -6.01 19.77 6.50
CA SER A 371 -6.80 20.98 6.75
C SER A 371 -7.88 20.79 7.82
N ASN A 372 -8.21 19.56 8.16
CA ASN A 372 -9.13 19.22 9.25
C ASN A 372 -8.48 19.41 10.65
N ASN A 373 -7.58 20.40 10.78
CA ASN A 373 -7.00 20.77 12.07
C ASN A 373 -8.04 21.23 13.10
N PHE A 374 -9.26 21.54 12.70
CA PHE A 374 -10.39 21.72 13.62
C PHE A 374 -10.81 20.38 14.28
N ARG A 375 -10.43 19.24 13.71
CA ARG A 375 -10.48 17.93 14.33
C ARG A 375 -9.09 17.56 14.85
N SER A 376 -8.67 18.20 15.93
CA SER A 376 -7.42 17.87 16.64
C SER A 376 -7.38 16.43 17.17
N ASP A 377 -8.53 15.76 17.14
CA ASP A 377 -8.72 14.37 17.55
C ASP A 377 -8.47 13.33 16.44
N ILE A 378 -8.11 13.77 15.21
CA ILE A 378 -7.63 12.82 14.18
C ILE A 378 -6.29 12.28 14.62
N LYS A 379 -6.27 10.97 14.91
CA LYS A 379 -5.10 10.24 15.39
C LYS A 379 -4.46 9.38 14.32
N SER A 380 -5.24 8.95 13.32
CA SER A 380 -4.70 8.10 12.26
C SER A 380 -5.19 8.53 10.88
N ILE A 381 -4.26 8.47 9.91
CA ILE A 381 -4.60 8.51 8.48
C ILE A 381 -4.43 7.10 7.94
N PHE A 382 -5.43 6.64 7.20
CA PHE A 382 -5.39 5.34 6.53
C PHE A 382 -5.34 5.52 5.02
N VAL A 383 -4.25 5.07 4.41
CA VAL A 383 -4.01 5.19 2.96
C VAL A 383 -4.49 3.92 2.26
N THR A 384 -5.33 4.07 1.25
CA THR A 384 -5.78 2.95 0.43
C THR A 384 -5.29 3.17 -0.99
N GLY A 385 -4.30 2.39 -1.49
CA GLY A 385 -3.61 1.24 -0.91
C GLY A 385 -2.15 1.25 -1.34
N TRP A 386 -1.41 0.19 -1.02
CA TRP A 386 -0.01 0.09 -1.41
C TRP A 386 0.16 -0.60 -2.75
N ASN A 387 -0.29 -1.86 -2.89
CA ASN A 387 0.18 -2.78 -3.92
C ASN A 387 -0.90 -3.68 -4.54
N GLU A 388 -2.14 -3.24 -4.69
CA GLU A 388 -3.17 -4.01 -5.42
C GLU A 388 -2.95 -3.90 -6.94
N TRP A 389 -1.89 -4.54 -7.43
CA TRP A 389 -1.50 -4.48 -8.85
C TRP A 389 -2.43 -5.24 -9.78
N VAL A 390 -3.18 -6.21 -9.26
CA VAL A 390 -3.99 -7.09 -10.09
C VAL A 390 -5.48 -6.98 -9.76
N ALA A 391 -6.29 -7.12 -10.79
CA ALA A 391 -7.73 -7.21 -10.68
C ALA A 391 -8.26 -8.36 -11.54
N SER A 392 -9.33 -9.04 -11.08
CA SER A 392 -9.96 -10.10 -11.84
C SER A 392 -10.97 -9.54 -12.83
N ARG A 393 -10.86 -10.00 -14.10
CA ARG A 393 -11.86 -9.68 -15.11
C ARG A 393 -13.21 -10.31 -14.78
N GLN A 394 -14.26 -9.50 -14.81
CA GLN A 394 -15.62 -9.91 -14.46
C GLN A 394 -16.49 -10.15 -15.70
N PRO A 395 -17.50 -11.04 -15.59
CA PRO A 395 -18.52 -11.16 -16.62
C PRO A 395 -19.39 -9.89 -16.65
N THR A 396 -19.68 -9.39 -17.84
CA THR A 396 -20.59 -8.26 -18.03
C THR A 396 -21.69 -8.61 -19.01
N SER A 397 -22.89 -8.09 -18.77
CA SER A 397 -23.96 -8.05 -19.76
C SER A 397 -23.77 -6.78 -20.61
N GLY A 398 -23.06 -6.88 -21.72
CA GLY A 398 -22.83 -5.74 -22.58
C GLY A 398 -21.51 -5.75 -23.32
N SER A 399 -21.16 -4.61 -23.92
CA SER A 399 -19.95 -4.46 -24.74
C SER A 399 -18.71 -4.04 -23.96
N GLN A 400 -18.78 -3.99 -22.64
CA GLN A 400 -17.68 -3.45 -21.82
C GLN A 400 -16.80 -4.56 -21.22
N VAL A 401 -15.50 -4.30 -21.13
CA VAL A 401 -14.54 -5.09 -20.35
C VAL A 401 -14.48 -4.51 -18.94
N VAL A 402 -14.76 -5.29 -17.91
CA VAL A 402 -14.83 -4.82 -16.53
C VAL A 402 -13.96 -5.69 -15.61
N PHE A 403 -13.29 -5.05 -14.69
CA PHE A 403 -12.48 -5.70 -13.66
C PHE A 403 -13.02 -5.38 -12.27
N VAL A 404 -12.77 -6.26 -11.32
CA VAL A 404 -12.91 -5.92 -9.90
C VAL A 404 -11.81 -4.90 -9.58
N ASP A 405 -12.18 -3.79 -8.98
CA ASP A 405 -11.28 -2.71 -8.55
C ASP A 405 -10.58 -1.98 -9.70
N ALA A 406 -9.27 -2.11 -9.87
CA ALA A 406 -8.50 -1.31 -10.80
C ALA A 406 -8.40 -1.94 -12.20
N ALA A 407 -8.86 -1.23 -13.23
CA ALA A 407 -8.74 -1.66 -14.61
C ALA A 407 -7.55 -1.04 -15.34
N ASP A 408 -7.10 0.13 -14.91
CA ASP A 408 -6.04 0.90 -15.54
C ASP A 408 -5.32 1.79 -14.53
N VAL A 409 -4.21 2.39 -14.96
CA VAL A 409 -3.35 3.23 -14.12
C VAL A 409 -4.09 4.44 -13.54
N ASN A 410 -5.03 5.04 -14.28
CA ASN A 410 -5.71 6.25 -13.81
C ASN A 410 -6.79 5.97 -12.76
N ASN A 411 -7.39 4.78 -12.78
CA ASN A 411 -8.44 4.35 -11.86
C ASN A 411 -7.90 3.52 -10.68
N SER A 412 -6.67 3.03 -10.73
CA SER A 412 -6.06 2.28 -9.63
C SER A 412 -5.81 3.18 -8.42
N ARG A 413 -5.80 2.58 -7.22
CA ARG A 413 -5.65 3.30 -5.95
C ARG A 413 -4.28 3.16 -5.33
N ASP A 414 -3.48 2.24 -5.82
CA ASP A 414 -2.24 1.82 -5.20
C ASP A 414 -1.08 2.71 -5.59
N ILE A 415 -0.16 2.89 -4.65
CA ILE A 415 0.89 3.91 -4.73
C ILE A 415 2.31 3.34 -4.70
N GLU A 416 2.45 2.02 -4.74
CA GLU A 416 3.75 1.40 -4.94
C GLU A 416 4.37 1.92 -6.25
N PRO A 417 5.66 2.27 -6.27
CA PRO A 417 6.33 2.73 -7.47
C PRO A 417 6.17 1.80 -8.67
N MET A 418 6.02 2.37 -9.86
CA MET A 418 5.85 1.63 -11.10
C MET A 418 7.01 1.88 -12.08
N GLU A 419 7.25 0.90 -12.94
CA GLU A 419 8.15 1.07 -14.07
C GLU A 419 7.44 1.84 -15.20
N GLY A 420 8.01 2.95 -15.60
CA GLY A 420 7.32 3.89 -16.48
C GLY A 420 6.15 4.60 -15.76
N GLY A 421 5.27 5.24 -16.47
CA GLY A 421 4.13 5.93 -15.88
C GLY A 421 4.54 6.91 -14.78
N PHE A 422 3.94 6.83 -13.60
CA PHE A 422 4.17 7.79 -12.52
C PHE A 422 5.46 7.55 -11.70
N GLY A 423 6.25 6.50 -12.01
CA GLY A 423 7.50 6.25 -11.28
C GLY A 423 7.28 6.14 -9.77
N ASP A 424 8.00 6.94 -9.00
CA ASP A 424 7.90 7.04 -7.54
C ASP A 424 7.06 8.24 -7.03
N ASN A 425 6.43 8.99 -7.93
CA ASN A 425 5.74 10.26 -7.60
C ASN A 425 4.72 10.14 -6.45
N TYR A 426 4.01 9.03 -6.36
CA TYR A 426 3.03 8.79 -5.28
C TYR A 426 3.69 8.38 -3.98
N TYR A 427 4.77 7.63 -4.05
CA TYR A 427 5.58 7.31 -2.87
C TYR A 427 6.17 8.57 -2.24
N MET A 428 6.69 9.47 -3.06
CA MET A 428 7.18 10.77 -2.59
C MET A 428 6.07 11.65 -2.00
N GLN A 429 4.87 11.62 -2.60
CA GLN A 429 3.70 12.31 -2.01
C GLN A 429 3.28 11.68 -0.67
N LEU A 430 3.34 10.35 -0.53
CA LEU A 430 3.09 9.66 0.74
C LEU A 430 4.05 10.16 1.83
N ILE A 431 5.35 10.17 1.54
CA ILE A 431 6.38 10.65 2.49
C ILE A 431 6.08 12.09 2.91
N ASN A 432 5.78 12.96 1.93
CA ASN A 432 5.46 14.36 2.20
C ASN A 432 4.19 14.50 3.08
N GLY A 433 3.16 13.71 2.78
CA GLY A 433 1.93 13.68 3.59
C GLY A 433 2.17 13.21 5.02
N ILE A 434 2.96 12.16 5.21
CA ILE A 434 3.33 11.65 6.54
C ILE A 434 4.09 12.69 7.33
N ARG A 435 5.11 13.32 6.74
CA ARG A 435 5.89 14.39 7.39
C ARG A 435 5.03 15.56 7.82
N ARG A 436 4.11 16.00 6.98
CA ARG A 436 3.17 17.09 7.28
C ARG A 436 2.16 16.70 8.37
N PHE A 437 1.81 15.43 8.49
CA PHE A 437 0.84 14.95 9.49
C PHE A 437 1.48 14.68 10.84
N LYS A 438 2.61 13.95 10.86
CA LYS A 438 3.28 13.52 12.09
C LYS A 438 4.36 14.49 12.56
N GLY A 439 4.84 15.35 11.67
CA GLY A 439 6.07 16.12 11.85
C GLY A 439 7.32 15.28 11.58
N THR A 440 8.48 15.90 11.73
CA THR A 440 9.78 15.26 11.61
C THR A 440 10.59 15.47 12.89
N GLN A 441 11.10 14.40 13.45
CA GLN A 441 11.85 14.48 14.73
C GLN A 441 13.22 15.15 14.56
N ASN A 442 13.83 15.02 13.38
CA ASN A 442 15.18 15.45 13.15
C ASN A 442 15.31 16.38 11.94
N ARG A 443 16.24 17.30 12.01
CA ARG A 443 16.57 18.20 10.90
C ARG A 443 17.33 17.44 9.83
N VAL A 444 16.89 17.57 8.60
CA VAL A 444 17.74 17.24 7.46
C VAL A 444 18.74 18.38 7.29
N TYR A 445 20.01 18.04 7.43
CA TYR A 445 21.06 18.93 6.98
C TYR A 445 21.35 18.66 5.51
N VAL A 446 20.96 19.59 4.65
CA VAL A 446 21.48 19.61 3.29
C VAL A 446 22.79 20.39 3.38
N GLY A 447 23.90 19.66 3.29
CA GLY A 447 25.21 20.29 3.18
C GLY A 447 25.38 21.06 1.86
N ASP A 448 26.42 21.85 1.78
CA ASP A 448 26.82 22.51 0.52
C ASP A 448 27.11 21.45 -0.55
N LYS A 449 26.85 21.80 -1.80
CA LYS A 449 27.18 20.92 -2.94
C LYS A 449 28.66 20.61 -2.94
N THR A 450 29.00 19.35 -2.74
CA THR A 450 30.36 18.86 -2.80
C THR A 450 30.57 18.07 -4.09
N THR A 451 31.63 18.37 -4.82
CA THR A 451 32.02 17.59 -5.98
C THR A 451 32.83 16.39 -5.52
N ILE A 452 32.31 15.20 -5.80
CA ILE A 452 33.00 13.94 -5.50
C ILE A 452 33.66 13.42 -6.77
N ASP A 453 34.98 13.18 -6.70
CA ASP A 453 35.67 12.42 -7.72
C ASP A 453 35.51 10.93 -7.45
N ILE A 454 34.74 10.25 -8.29
CA ILE A 454 34.45 8.80 -8.12
C ILE A 454 35.70 7.91 -8.25
N LEU A 455 36.79 8.43 -8.82
CA LEU A 455 38.09 7.76 -8.91
C LEU A 455 39.07 8.22 -7.84
N GLY A 456 38.68 9.18 -7.00
CA GLY A 456 39.49 9.75 -5.94
C GLY A 456 39.52 8.93 -4.66
N SER A 457 40.20 9.45 -3.63
CA SER A 457 40.23 8.84 -2.30
C SER A 457 38.86 8.89 -1.61
N PHE A 458 38.55 7.85 -0.80
CA PHE A 458 37.38 7.85 0.08
C PHE A 458 37.42 8.96 1.15
N ASP A 459 38.57 9.57 1.44
CA ASP A 459 38.69 10.64 2.43
C ASP A 459 37.83 11.85 2.10
N GLN A 460 37.54 12.09 0.83
CA GLN A 460 36.65 13.16 0.38
C GLN A 460 35.19 13.03 0.90
N TRP A 461 34.80 11.83 1.34
CA TRP A 461 33.48 11.59 1.94
C TRP A 461 33.42 11.96 3.42
N ASN A 462 34.58 12.09 4.10
CA ASN A 462 34.61 12.41 5.53
C ASN A 462 34.17 13.85 5.81
N ASP A 463 34.29 14.74 4.83
CA ASP A 463 33.89 16.15 4.92
C ASP A 463 32.48 16.39 4.36
N ALA A 464 31.88 15.39 3.72
CA ALA A 464 30.49 15.44 3.25
C ALA A 464 29.56 15.19 4.45
N LYS A 465 29.15 16.26 5.13
CA LYS A 465 28.18 16.25 6.23
C LYS A 465 26.83 16.70 5.75
#